data_c3121ea20c811427ba2f5a437c34c2d6
#
_entry.id   c3121ea20c811427ba2f5a437c34c2d6
#
_cell.length_a   1.000
_cell.length_b   1.000
_cell.length_c   1.000
_cell.angle_alpha   90.00
_cell.angle_beta   90.00
_cell.angle_gamma   90.00
#
_symmetry.space_group_name_H-M   'P 1'
#
loop_
_entity.id
_entity.type
_entity.pdbx_description
1 polymer ?
#
loop_
_entity_poly.entity_id
_entity_poly.type
_entity_poly.pdbx_seq_one_letter_code
_entity_poly.pdbx_strand_id
1 'polypeptide(L)'
;MAKNQEGYLSGKESRRISKENRKITNQFEKKRKRKNVPESEYLTSMHDPKNAVEFDNLHTYFFTDTGVVKSVDGVSFEVPTGKTVGVVGESGCGKSVTSLSLMQLLQRPQGQIVEGEIRLNLGDKAYDITKTPNEKMQSLRGNYVSMIFQEPMTSLNPVFRIGAQIDEVIALHEGAHKTKEEVKARTIEMLETVGIANSEGVYMMYPHELSGGMRQRVMIAMALACNPK
;
A
#
# COMPACT_ATOMS: atom_id res chain seq x y z
N MET A 1 -7.09 -26.39 36.26
CA MET A 1 -6.65 -26.29 34.85
C MET A 1 -5.24 -25.77 34.85
N ALA A 2 -4.25 -26.59 34.55
CA ALA A 2 -2.84 -26.25 34.68
C ALA A 2 -2.43 -25.22 33.61
N LYS A 3 -2.19 -23.96 34.00
CA LYS A 3 -1.39 -23.03 33.22
C LYS A 3 0.04 -23.58 33.24
N ASN A 4 0.56 -23.97 32.07
CA ASN A 4 1.99 -24.18 31.93
C ASN A 4 2.70 -22.87 32.25
N GLN A 5 3.75 -22.92 33.06
CA GLN A 5 4.45 -21.80 33.69
C GLN A 5 5.17 -20.84 32.74
N GLU A 6 4.97 -20.90 31.41
CA GLU A 6 5.68 -20.08 30.42
C GLU A 6 4.78 -19.34 29.42
N GLY A 7 3.50 -19.20 29.64
CA GLY A 7 2.66 -18.40 28.74
C GLY A 7 2.43 -18.96 27.33
N TYR A 8 2.88 -20.16 27.01
CA TYR A 8 2.69 -20.82 25.73
C TYR A 8 1.29 -21.44 25.62
N LEU A 9 0.60 -21.15 24.51
CA LEU A 9 -0.67 -21.79 24.18
C LEU A 9 -0.44 -23.27 23.88
N SER A 10 -1.35 -24.13 24.35
CA SER A 10 -1.32 -25.54 23.96
C SER A 10 -1.62 -25.66 22.46
N GLY A 11 -1.07 -26.68 21.80
CA GLY A 11 -1.34 -26.90 20.37
C GLY A 11 -2.83 -27.11 20.04
N LYS A 12 -3.65 -27.52 21.02
CA LYS A 12 -5.11 -27.65 20.87
C LYS A 12 -5.80 -26.28 20.89
N GLU A 13 -5.35 -25.36 21.76
CA GLU A 13 -5.86 -24.00 21.83
C GLU A 13 -5.45 -23.18 20.59
N SER A 14 -4.20 -23.26 20.15
CA SER A 14 -3.73 -22.63 18.92
C SER A 14 -4.57 -23.08 17.70
N ARG A 15 -4.83 -24.37 17.55
CA ARG A 15 -5.70 -24.90 16.48
C ARG A 15 -7.14 -24.36 16.56
N ARG A 16 -7.69 -24.18 17.76
CA ARG A 16 -9.02 -23.60 17.95
C ARG A 16 -9.03 -22.15 17.50
N ILE A 17 -8.07 -21.33 17.98
CA ILE A 17 -7.91 -19.94 17.62
C ILE A 17 -7.75 -19.79 16.10
N SER A 18 -6.84 -20.54 15.48
CA SER A 18 -6.62 -20.54 14.04
C SER A 18 -7.90 -20.86 13.25
N LYS A 19 -8.69 -21.82 13.70
CA LYS A 19 -9.96 -22.18 13.05
C LYS A 19 -11.00 -21.06 13.14
N GLU A 20 -11.10 -20.38 14.29
CA GLU A 20 -12.00 -19.25 14.50
C GLU A 20 -11.54 -18.04 13.66
N ASN A 21 -10.25 -17.68 13.74
CA ASN A 21 -9.65 -16.59 12.98
C ASN A 21 -9.80 -16.80 11.46
N ARG A 22 -9.61 -18.04 10.97
CA ARG A 22 -9.80 -18.37 9.56
C ARG A 22 -11.25 -18.17 9.08
N LYS A 23 -12.25 -18.41 9.94
CA LYS A 23 -13.64 -18.13 9.58
C LYS A 23 -13.88 -16.63 9.41
N ILE A 24 -13.34 -15.83 10.33
CA ILE A 24 -13.47 -14.37 10.30
C ILE A 24 -12.75 -13.80 9.06
N THR A 25 -11.48 -14.13 8.86
CA THR A 25 -10.69 -13.63 7.73
C THR A 25 -11.28 -14.05 6.38
N ASN A 26 -11.85 -15.25 6.27
CA ASN A 26 -12.53 -15.70 5.05
C ASN A 26 -13.75 -14.83 4.69
N GLN A 27 -14.47 -14.28 5.68
CA GLN A 27 -15.59 -13.37 5.40
C GLN A 27 -15.10 -12.05 4.80
N PHE A 28 -14.02 -11.47 5.36
CA PHE A 28 -13.39 -10.28 4.80
C PHE A 28 -12.82 -10.52 3.40
N GLU A 29 -12.12 -11.65 3.19
CA GLU A 29 -11.57 -12.00 1.89
C GLU A 29 -12.65 -12.22 0.82
N LYS A 30 -13.80 -12.79 1.18
CA LYS A 30 -14.95 -12.92 0.27
C LYS A 30 -15.48 -11.54 -0.16
N LYS A 31 -15.64 -10.60 0.78
CA LYS A 31 -16.10 -9.24 0.47
C LYS A 31 -15.11 -8.54 -0.48
N ARG A 32 -13.81 -8.60 -0.17
CA ARG A 32 -12.76 -7.95 -0.94
C ARG A 32 -12.60 -8.48 -2.37
N LYS A 33 -12.81 -9.79 -2.56
CA LYS A 33 -12.66 -10.48 -3.86
C LYS A 33 -13.89 -10.39 -4.75
N ARG A 34 -14.93 -9.67 -4.34
CA ARG A 34 -16.11 -9.46 -5.19
C ARG A 34 -15.70 -8.75 -6.47
N LYS A 35 -16.22 -9.23 -7.59
CA LYS A 35 -16.07 -8.60 -8.91
C LYS A 35 -17.31 -7.77 -9.22
N ASN A 36 -17.17 -6.79 -10.11
CA ASN A 36 -18.27 -5.94 -10.57
C ASN A 36 -19.04 -5.25 -9.43
N VAL A 37 -18.32 -4.80 -8.40
CA VAL A 37 -18.94 -4.05 -7.29
C VAL A 37 -19.40 -2.70 -7.80
N PRO A 38 -20.69 -2.33 -7.65
CA PRO A 38 -21.19 -1.02 -8.05
C PRO A 38 -20.41 0.11 -7.35
N GLU A 39 -20.12 1.19 -8.07
CA GLU A 39 -19.38 2.34 -7.52
C GLU A 39 -20.08 2.94 -6.29
N SER A 40 -21.41 2.89 -6.25
CA SER A 40 -22.23 3.38 -5.13
C SER A 40 -21.92 2.70 -3.79
N GLU A 41 -21.30 1.51 -3.78
CA GLU A 41 -20.95 0.82 -2.52
C GLU A 41 -19.68 1.38 -1.85
N TYR A 42 -18.80 2.02 -2.62
CA TYR A 42 -17.56 2.60 -2.12
C TYR A 42 -17.44 4.11 -2.40
N LEU A 43 -18.43 4.70 -3.09
CA LEU A 43 -18.55 6.15 -3.24
C LEU A 43 -18.88 6.76 -1.88
N THR A 44 -18.18 7.84 -1.51
CA THR A 44 -18.41 8.58 -0.27
C THR A 44 -18.17 10.07 -0.51
N SER A 45 -18.27 10.87 0.54
CA SER A 45 -17.90 12.28 0.54
C SER A 45 -16.83 12.54 1.57
N MET A 46 -15.95 13.49 1.30
CA MET A 46 -15.00 13.99 2.30
C MET A 46 -15.74 14.74 3.39
N HIS A 47 -15.24 14.70 4.63
CA HIS A 47 -15.72 15.59 5.71
C HIS A 47 -15.27 17.04 5.44
N ASP A 48 -14.00 17.23 5.07
CA ASP A 48 -13.51 18.49 4.54
C ASP A 48 -12.99 18.29 3.09
N PRO A 49 -13.60 18.95 2.07
CA PRO A 49 -13.15 18.85 0.68
C PRO A 49 -11.69 19.28 0.45
N LYS A 50 -11.06 19.97 1.41
CA LYS A 50 -9.66 20.38 1.35
C LYS A 50 -8.71 19.24 1.72
N ASN A 51 -9.21 18.14 2.25
CA ASN A 51 -8.38 16.98 2.59
C ASN A 51 -8.15 16.11 1.37
N ALA A 52 -6.92 15.58 1.25
CA ALA A 52 -6.57 14.53 0.29
C ALA A 52 -7.00 13.15 0.80
N VAL A 53 -6.80 12.91 2.10
CA VAL A 53 -7.15 11.64 2.76
C VAL A 53 -7.70 11.94 4.16
N GLU A 54 -8.71 11.18 4.57
CA GLU A 54 -9.25 11.17 5.92
C GLU A 54 -9.28 9.74 6.46
N PHE A 55 -8.75 9.54 7.65
CA PHE A 55 -8.89 8.32 8.43
C PHE A 55 -9.90 8.57 9.54
N ASP A 56 -10.91 7.72 9.62
CA ASP A 56 -11.99 7.86 10.58
C ASP A 56 -12.18 6.55 11.34
N ASN A 57 -11.85 6.57 12.64
CA ASN A 57 -11.96 5.43 13.55
C ASN A 57 -11.38 4.13 12.97
N LEU A 58 -10.20 4.19 12.36
CA LEU A 58 -9.59 3.04 11.68
C LEU A 58 -9.17 1.95 12.65
N HIS A 59 -9.62 0.73 12.41
CA HIS A 59 -9.20 -0.48 13.11
C HIS A 59 -8.61 -1.49 12.11
N THR A 60 -7.34 -1.82 12.29
CA THR A 60 -6.63 -2.82 11.48
C THR A 60 -6.00 -3.87 12.38
N TYR A 61 -6.47 -5.11 12.24
CA TYR A 61 -6.08 -6.23 13.10
C TYR A 61 -5.42 -7.34 12.29
N PHE A 62 -4.54 -8.10 12.98
CA PHE A 62 -3.94 -9.32 12.44
C PHE A 62 -4.43 -10.54 13.21
N PHE A 63 -5.02 -11.47 12.48
CA PHE A 63 -5.60 -12.71 12.98
C PHE A 63 -4.54 -13.82 12.87
N THR A 64 -3.84 -14.10 13.97
CA THR A 64 -2.76 -15.07 14.05
C THR A 64 -3.22 -16.39 14.67
N ASP A 65 -2.38 -17.39 14.69
CA ASP A 65 -2.61 -18.68 15.37
C ASP A 65 -2.48 -18.59 16.90
N THR A 66 -1.96 -17.48 17.41
CA THR A 66 -1.85 -17.20 18.84
C THR A 66 -2.91 -16.23 19.35
N GLY A 67 -3.68 -15.57 18.46
CA GLY A 67 -4.71 -14.61 18.83
C GLY A 67 -4.91 -13.50 17.80
N VAL A 68 -5.50 -12.41 18.24
CA VAL A 68 -5.73 -11.21 17.42
C VAL A 68 -4.81 -10.09 17.90
N VAL A 69 -3.99 -9.56 17.00
CA VAL A 69 -3.13 -8.40 17.26
C VAL A 69 -3.81 -7.16 16.71
N LYS A 70 -4.16 -6.23 17.58
CA LYS A 70 -4.76 -4.94 17.23
C LYS A 70 -3.65 -3.94 16.93
N SER A 71 -3.22 -3.88 15.67
CA SER A 71 -2.10 -3.03 15.26
C SER A 71 -2.49 -1.57 15.09
N VAL A 72 -3.74 -1.30 14.70
CA VAL A 72 -4.36 0.03 14.68
C VAL A 72 -5.72 -0.13 15.33
N ASP A 73 -6.03 0.66 16.35
CA ASP A 73 -7.24 0.50 17.18
C ASP A 73 -7.87 1.87 17.45
N GLY A 74 -8.75 2.32 16.53
CA GLY A 74 -9.52 3.56 16.66
C GLY A 74 -8.73 4.83 16.30
N VAL A 75 -7.94 4.82 15.22
CA VAL A 75 -7.14 5.97 14.81
C VAL A 75 -7.91 6.86 13.84
N SER A 76 -7.95 8.17 14.13
CA SER A 76 -8.54 9.20 13.27
C SER A 76 -7.58 10.35 13.07
N PHE A 77 -7.37 10.77 11.82
CA PHE A 77 -6.62 11.97 11.44
C PHE A 77 -6.87 12.31 9.97
N GLU A 78 -6.44 13.48 9.57
CA GLU A 78 -6.66 14.04 8.24
C GLU A 78 -5.32 14.40 7.59
N VAL A 79 -5.28 14.31 6.26
CA VAL A 79 -4.14 14.75 5.44
C VAL A 79 -4.65 15.84 4.49
N PRO A 80 -4.42 17.13 4.78
CA PRO A 80 -4.84 18.21 3.90
C PRO A 80 -4.09 18.20 2.57
N THR A 81 -4.76 18.56 1.49
CA THR A 81 -4.16 18.66 0.16
C THR A 81 -2.99 19.66 0.15
N GLY A 82 -1.87 19.25 -0.43
CA GLY A 82 -0.66 20.07 -0.53
C GLY A 82 0.08 20.28 0.79
N LYS A 83 -0.25 19.51 1.83
CA LYS A 83 0.43 19.55 3.13
C LYS A 83 1.15 18.23 3.42
N THR A 84 2.19 18.31 4.24
CA THR A 84 2.91 17.14 4.76
C THR A 84 2.42 16.87 6.17
N VAL A 85 1.99 15.64 6.42
CA VAL A 85 1.60 15.16 7.75
C VAL A 85 2.63 14.14 8.23
N GLY A 86 3.23 14.40 9.38
CA GLY A 86 4.17 13.50 10.05
C GLY A 86 3.46 12.57 11.02
N VAL A 87 3.56 11.26 10.82
CA VAL A 87 3.06 10.25 11.76
C VAL A 87 4.24 9.71 12.56
N VAL A 88 4.28 10.03 13.85
CA VAL A 88 5.38 9.68 14.76
C VAL A 88 4.91 8.70 15.85
N GLY A 89 5.83 7.93 16.40
CA GLY A 89 5.55 6.96 17.46
C GLY A 89 6.64 5.89 17.52
N GLU A 90 6.58 5.04 18.53
CA GLU A 90 7.54 3.96 18.77
C GLU A 90 7.52 2.89 17.67
N SER A 91 8.58 2.07 17.60
CA SER A 91 8.59 0.91 16.69
C SER A 91 7.46 -0.05 17.03
N GLY A 92 6.73 -0.52 16.03
CA GLY A 92 5.61 -1.46 16.22
C GLY A 92 4.26 -0.83 16.58
N CYS A 93 4.16 0.49 16.78
CA CYS A 93 2.90 1.16 17.18
C CYS A 93 1.86 1.33 16.05
N GLY A 94 2.03 0.69 14.89
CA GLY A 94 1.02 0.68 13.83
C GLY A 94 1.19 1.69 12.69
N LYS A 95 2.21 2.58 12.69
CA LYS A 95 2.42 3.61 11.64
C LYS A 95 2.40 3.05 10.23
N SER A 96 3.24 2.04 9.96
CA SER A 96 3.31 1.40 8.64
C SER A 96 2.02 0.64 8.30
N VAL A 97 1.35 0.07 9.31
CA VAL A 97 0.07 -0.63 9.13
C VAL A 97 -1.02 0.34 8.69
N THR A 98 -1.04 1.57 9.24
CA THR A 98 -1.97 2.62 8.81
C THR A 98 -1.79 2.99 7.34
N SER A 99 -0.54 3.21 6.89
CA SER A 99 -0.23 3.48 5.48
C SER A 99 -0.57 2.28 4.56
N LEU A 100 -0.25 1.05 5.00
CA LEU A 100 -0.60 -0.17 4.27
C LEU A 100 -2.11 -0.40 4.20
N SER A 101 -2.87 0.10 5.18
CA SER A 101 -4.34 0.05 5.16
C SER A 101 -4.90 0.95 4.06
N LEU A 102 -4.40 2.18 3.90
CA LEU A 102 -4.75 3.08 2.81
C LEU A 102 -4.48 2.43 1.44
N MET A 103 -3.32 1.77 1.31
CA MET A 103 -2.94 1.09 0.08
C MET A 103 -3.64 -0.27 -0.11
N GLN A 104 -4.38 -0.78 0.88
CA GLN A 104 -4.88 -2.16 0.93
C GLN A 104 -3.79 -3.22 0.67
N LEU A 105 -2.56 -2.98 1.13
CA LEU A 105 -1.40 -3.86 0.98
C LEU A 105 -1.05 -4.64 2.27
N LEU A 106 -2.02 -4.81 3.16
CA LEU A 106 -1.87 -5.63 4.35
C LEU A 106 -1.54 -7.08 3.99
N GLN A 107 -0.71 -7.73 4.81
CA GLN A 107 -0.41 -9.16 4.65
C GLN A 107 -1.68 -10.01 4.81
N ARG A 108 -2.15 -10.58 3.71
CA ARG A 108 -3.38 -11.38 3.65
C ARG A 108 -3.11 -12.87 3.84
N PRO A 109 -4.05 -13.64 4.39
CA PRO A 109 -5.37 -13.23 4.91
C PRO A 109 -5.36 -12.70 6.34
N GLN A 110 -4.21 -12.66 7.01
CA GLN A 110 -4.11 -12.33 8.44
C GLN A 110 -4.49 -10.88 8.74
N GLY A 111 -3.96 -9.91 7.96
CA GLY A 111 -4.23 -8.49 8.15
C GLY A 111 -5.57 -8.09 7.53
N GLN A 112 -6.47 -7.49 8.33
CA GLN A 112 -7.80 -7.05 7.90
C GLN A 112 -8.12 -5.68 8.48
N ILE A 113 -8.74 -4.82 7.68
CA ILE A 113 -9.42 -3.63 8.18
C ILE A 113 -10.78 -4.12 8.69
N VAL A 114 -11.00 -4.01 10.01
CA VAL A 114 -12.19 -4.57 10.66
C VAL A 114 -13.28 -3.54 10.86
N GLU A 115 -12.90 -2.27 11.04
CA GLU A 115 -13.83 -1.16 11.29
C GLU A 115 -13.19 0.16 10.85
N GLY A 116 -14.02 1.21 10.72
CA GLY A 116 -13.64 2.55 10.33
C GLY A 116 -13.67 2.77 8.83
N GLU A 117 -13.34 3.99 8.43
CA GLU A 117 -13.33 4.42 7.04
C GLU A 117 -12.00 5.10 6.69
N ILE A 118 -11.59 4.96 5.43
CA ILE A 118 -10.48 5.72 4.85
C ILE A 118 -11.02 6.38 3.59
N ARG A 119 -11.22 7.70 3.64
CA ARG A 119 -11.73 8.48 2.50
C ARG A 119 -10.57 9.02 1.70
N LEU A 120 -10.54 8.72 0.41
CA LEU A 120 -9.56 9.23 -0.55
C LEU A 120 -10.26 10.20 -1.50
N ASN A 121 -9.77 11.44 -1.55
CA ASN A 121 -10.26 12.47 -2.44
C ASN A 121 -9.71 12.29 -3.85
N LEU A 122 -10.57 12.15 -4.85
CA LEU A 122 -10.19 12.03 -6.26
C LEU A 122 -10.37 13.33 -7.04
N GLY A 123 -10.82 14.40 -6.38
CA GLY A 123 -11.11 15.72 -6.93
C GLY A 123 -12.59 15.93 -7.18
N ASP A 124 -13.18 15.17 -8.07
CA ASP A 124 -14.62 15.21 -8.42
C ASP A 124 -15.50 14.35 -7.50
N LYS A 125 -14.90 13.38 -6.82
CA LYS A 125 -15.56 12.43 -5.92
C LYS A 125 -14.58 11.89 -4.89
N ALA A 126 -15.07 11.17 -3.89
CA ALA A 126 -14.24 10.47 -2.92
C ALA A 126 -14.65 9.00 -2.82
N TYR A 127 -13.67 8.15 -2.51
CA TYR A 127 -13.90 6.72 -2.28
C TYR A 127 -13.54 6.32 -0.85
N ASP A 128 -14.39 5.49 -0.27
CA ASP A 128 -14.04 4.75 0.94
C ASP A 128 -13.15 3.55 0.55
N ILE A 129 -11.86 3.69 0.83
CA ILE A 129 -10.85 2.69 0.52
C ILE A 129 -11.14 1.35 1.20
N THR A 130 -11.77 1.36 2.38
CA THR A 130 -12.08 0.12 3.11
C THR A 130 -13.09 -0.77 2.38
N LYS A 131 -13.94 -0.16 1.56
CA LYS A 131 -14.99 -0.80 0.75
C LYS A 131 -14.59 -0.96 -0.73
N THR A 132 -13.55 -0.25 -1.17
CA THR A 132 -13.11 -0.24 -2.57
C THR A 132 -12.60 -1.63 -2.98
N PRO A 133 -13.11 -2.22 -4.07
CA PRO A 133 -12.70 -3.54 -4.54
C PRO A 133 -11.27 -3.52 -5.08
N ASN A 134 -10.59 -4.68 -5.01
CA ASN A 134 -9.19 -4.78 -5.42
C ASN A 134 -8.93 -4.36 -6.87
N GLU A 135 -9.86 -4.64 -7.76
CA GLU A 135 -9.79 -4.24 -9.18
C GLU A 135 -9.72 -2.71 -9.31
N LYS A 136 -10.56 -1.98 -8.57
CA LYS A 136 -10.53 -0.52 -8.55
C LYS A 136 -9.27 0.03 -7.87
N MET A 137 -8.81 -0.62 -6.80
CA MET A 137 -7.57 -0.23 -6.13
C MET A 137 -6.35 -0.28 -7.06
N GLN A 138 -6.30 -1.19 -8.03
CA GLN A 138 -5.23 -1.24 -9.04
C GLN A 138 -5.15 0.04 -9.86
N SER A 139 -6.30 0.65 -10.20
CA SER A 139 -6.34 1.92 -10.93
C SER A 139 -6.05 3.16 -10.06
N LEU A 140 -6.19 3.05 -8.74
CA LEU A 140 -5.91 4.14 -7.81
C LEU A 140 -4.44 4.19 -7.41
N ARG A 141 -3.81 3.02 -7.22
CA ARG A 141 -2.39 2.92 -6.92
C ARG A 141 -1.59 3.42 -8.12
N GLY A 142 -0.59 4.24 -7.86
CA GLY A 142 0.23 4.89 -8.88
C GLY A 142 -0.37 6.20 -9.42
N ASN A 143 -1.68 6.28 -9.66
CA ASN A 143 -2.32 7.47 -10.24
C ASN A 143 -2.79 8.48 -9.19
N TYR A 144 -3.33 8.02 -8.07
CA TYR A 144 -3.85 8.89 -7.00
C TYR A 144 -3.00 8.80 -5.73
N VAL A 145 -2.54 7.62 -5.41
CA VAL A 145 -1.73 7.35 -4.22
C VAL A 145 -0.61 6.40 -4.57
N SER A 146 0.60 6.71 -4.14
CA SER A 146 1.75 5.83 -4.24
C SER A 146 2.43 5.67 -2.89
N MET A 147 3.31 4.69 -2.78
CA MET A 147 4.01 4.37 -1.53
C MET A 147 5.49 4.13 -1.79
N ILE A 148 6.31 4.75 -0.95
CA ILE A 148 7.75 4.49 -0.89
C ILE A 148 7.99 3.57 0.31
N PHE A 149 8.48 2.36 0.05
CA PHE A 149 8.74 1.38 1.10
C PHE A 149 10.02 1.68 1.85
N GLN A 150 10.08 1.26 3.11
CA GLN A 150 11.23 1.50 3.98
C GLN A 150 12.49 0.77 3.53
N GLU A 151 12.35 -0.40 2.91
CA GLU A 151 13.46 -1.25 2.46
C GLU A 151 13.52 -1.32 0.92
N PRO A 152 14.44 -0.59 0.27
CA PRO A 152 14.59 -0.62 -1.19
C PRO A 152 15.00 -1.97 -1.73
N MET A 153 15.70 -2.77 -0.91
CA MET A 153 16.21 -4.10 -1.32
C MET A 153 15.13 -5.11 -1.64
N THR A 154 13.99 -5.02 -0.96
CA THR A 154 12.86 -5.93 -1.14
C THR A 154 11.84 -5.42 -2.17
N SER A 155 11.94 -4.15 -2.55
CA SER A 155 10.99 -3.51 -3.47
C SER A 155 11.38 -3.63 -4.94
N LEU A 156 12.69 -3.73 -5.25
CA LEU A 156 13.19 -3.92 -6.59
C LEU A 156 13.39 -5.41 -6.90
N ASN A 157 12.88 -5.86 -8.04
CA ASN A 157 13.09 -7.23 -8.48
C ASN A 157 14.54 -7.39 -8.99
N PRO A 158 15.37 -8.27 -8.36
CA PRO A 158 16.81 -8.35 -8.65
C PRO A 158 17.13 -8.90 -10.04
N VAL A 159 16.19 -9.58 -10.71
CA VAL A 159 16.40 -10.21 -12.02
C VAL A 159 15.99 -9.37 -13.21
N PHE A 160 15.38 -8.18 -12.96
CA PHE A 160 15.01 -7.24 -14.01
C PHE A 160 15.86 -5.96 -13.96
N ARG A 161 16.14 -5.39 -15.13
CA ARG A 161 16.83 -4.11 -15.22
C ARG A 161 15.98 -2.98 -14.63
N ILE A 162 16.64 -1.94 -14.15
CA ILE A 162 15.97 -0.78 -13.54
C ILE A 162 14.98 -0.13 -14.50
N GLY A 163 15.42 0.12 -15.74
CA GLY A 163 14.55 0.72 -16.76
C GLY A 163 13.28 -0.11 -16.98
N ALA A 164 13.42 -1.42 -17.15
CA ALA A 164 12.27 -2.29 -17.40
C ALA A 164 11.23 -2.25 -16.26
N GLN A 165 11.65 -2.09 -15.01
CA GLN A 165 10.73 -2.01 -13.87
C GLN A 165 9.98 -0.68 -13.82
N ILE A 166 10.63 0.44 -14.17
CA ILE A 166 9.98 1.75 -14.24
C ILE A 166 9.08 1.83 -15.48
N ASP A 167 9.55 1.32 -16.63
CA ASP A 167 8.77 1.24 -17.87
C ASP A 167 7.45 0.49 -17.67
N GLU A 168 7.48 -0.62 -16.92
CA GLU A 168 6.29 -1.40 -16.59
C GLU A 168 5.26 -0.55 -15.83
N VAL A 169 5.69 0.22 -14.83
CA VAL A 169 4.81 1.09 -14.05
C VAL A 169 4.18 2.15 -14.95
N ILE A 170 4.97 2.81 -15.80
CA ILE A 170 4.47 3.84 -16.74
C ILE A 170 3.51 3.20 -17.75
N ALA A 171 3.86 2.05 -18.32
CA ALA A 171 3.03 1.35 -19.31
C ALA A 171 1.68 0.91 -18.73
N LEU A 172 1.65 0.47 -17.46
CA LEU A 172 0.41 0.07 -16.79
C LEU A 172 -0.55 1.22 -16.53
N HIS A 173 -0.05 2.41 -16.23
CA HIS A 173 -0.87 3.53 -15.78
C HIS A 173 -1.09 4.61 -16.85
N GLU A 174 -0.11 4.85 -17.72
CA GLU A 174 -0.17 5.90 -18.74
C GLU A 174 -0.11 5.32 -20.18
N GLY A 175 0.19 4.04 -20.31
CA GLY A 175 0.74 3.45 -21.52
C GLY A 175 -0.22 3.09 -22.64
N ALA A 176 -1.54 3.24 -22.49
CA ALA A 176 -2.49 2.85 -23.56
C ALA A 176 -2.27 3.59 -24.91
N HIS A 177 -1.48 4.67 -24.92
CA HIS A 177 -1.23 5.52 -26.09
C HIS A 177 0.25 5.91 -26.29
N LYS A 178 1.19 5.39 -25.46
CA LYS A 178 2.62 5.73 -25.55
C LYS A 178 3.41 4.68 -26.31
N THR A 179 4.35 5.12 -27.13
CA THR A 179 5.36 4.26 -27.76
C THR A 179 6.40 3.79 -26.75
N LYS A 180 7.16 2.76 -27.07
CA LYS A 180 8.26 2.29 -26.22
C LYS A 180 9.32 3.37 -25.98
N GLU A 181 9.57 4.19 -27.00
CA GLU A 181 10.50 5.31 -26.95
C GLU A 181 10.02 6.40 -25.98
N GLU A 182 8.75 6.73 -25.99
CA GLU A 182 8.14 7.70 -25.05
C GLU A 182 8.16 7.20 -23.61
N VAL A 183 7.87 5.91 -23.40
CA VAL A 183 7.96 5.28 -22.06
C VAL A 183 9.40 5.33 -21.55
N LYS A 184 10.39 4.95 -22.39
CA LYS A 184 11.80 5.03 -22.04
C LYS A 184 12.23 6.46 -21.73
N ALA A 185 11.85 7.44 -22.55
CA ALA A 185 12.18 8.85 -22.32
C ALA A 185 11.64 9.33 -20.97
N ARG A 186 10.39 8.97 -20.63
CA ARG A 186 9.80 9.28 -19.33
C ARG A 186 10.55 8.60 -18.17
N THR A 187 10.98 7.36 -18.34
CA THR A 187 11.79 6.64 -17.35
C THR A 187 13.11 7.38 -17.08
N ILE A 188 13.81 7.79 -18.15
CA ILE A 188 15.07 8.55 -18.03
C ILE A 188 14.83 9.88 -17.30
N GLU A 189 13.78 10.62 -17.68
CA GLU A 189 13.38 11.87 -17.00
C GLU A 189 13.15 11.67 -15.50
N MET A 190 12.48 10.58 -15.11
CA MET A 190 12.24 10.28 -13.69
C MET A 190 13.54 9.95 -12.94
N LEU A 191 14.45 9.21 -13.56
CA LEU A 191 15.76 8.92 -12.98
C LEU A 191 16.59 10.22 -12.79
N GLU A 192 16.54 11.15 -13.74
CA GLU A 192 17.16 12.47 -13.63
C GLU A 192 16.53 13.31 -12.52
N THR A 193 15.20 13.33 -12.44
CA THR A 193 14.43 14.07 -11.42
C THR A 193 14.83 13.68 -10.01
N VAL A 194 15.14 12.42 -9.76
CA VAL A 194 15.62 11.95 -8.45
C VAL A 194 17.14 12.11 -8.26
N GLY A 195 17.83 12.76 -9.19
CA GLY A 195 19.24 13.12 -9.10
C GLY A 195 20.18 11.95 -9.41
N ILE A 196 19.85 11.09 -10.35
CA ILE A 196 20.75 10.07 -10.90
C ILE A 196 21.49 10.67 -12.10
N ALA A 197 22.81 10.91 -11.96
CA ALA A 197 23.61 11.61 -12.95
C ALA A 197 23.80 10.86 -14.29
N ASN A 198 23.82 9.52 -14.27
CA ASN A 198 23.94 8.68 -15.46
C ASN A 198 22.65 7.84 -15.61
N SER A 199 21.56 8.52 -15.91
CA SER A 199 20.22 7.93 -16.02
C SER A 199 20.14 6.85 -17.10
N GLU A 200 20.74 7.09 -18.28
CA GLU A 200 20.78 6.07 -19.35
C GLU A 200 21.60 4.83 -18.97
N GLY A 201 22.73 5.00 -18.31
CA GLY A 201 23.52 3.88 -17.80
C GLY A 201 22.76 3.09 -16.76
N VAL A 202 22.14 3.77 -15.80
CA VAL A 202 21.36 3.15 -14.72
C VAL A 202 20.12 2.45 -15.27
N TYR A 203 19.49 2.96 -16.32
CA TYR A 203 18.38 2.31 -17.00
C TYR A 203 18.72 0.87 -17.41
N MET A 204 19.96 0.61 -17.83
CA MET A 204 20.43 -0.70 -18.28
C MET A 204 20.97 -1.60 -17.16
N MET A 205 21.18 -1.06 -15.96
CA MET A 205 21.70 -1.77 -14.80
C MET A 205 20.64 -2.62 -14.09
N TYR A 206 21.13 -3.59 -13.32
CA TYR A 206 20.33 -4.38 -12.39
C TYR A 206 20.41 -3.79 -10.97
N PRO A 207 19.44 -4.08 -10.08
CA PRO A 207 19.46 -3.56 -8.71
C PRO A 207 20.73 -3.87 -7.93
N HIS A 208 21.37 -5.03 -8.13
CA HIS A 208 22.58 -5.40 -7.43
C HIS A 208 23.83 -4.61 -7.83
N GLU A 209 23.81 -3.95 -9.00
CA GLU A 209 24.89 -3.08 -9.48
C GLU A 209 24.81 -1.67 -8.88
N LEU A 210 23.71 -1.33 -8.19
CA LEU A 210 23.49 -0.01 -7.61
C LEU A 210 23.88 0.05 -6.14
N SER A 211 24.39 1.20 -5.70
CA SER A 211 24.53 1.51 -4.28
C SER A 211 23.17 1.58 -3.56
N GLY A 212 23.16 1.46 -2.22
CA GLY A 212 21.94 1.56 -1.43
C GLY A 212 21.16 2.86 -1.67
N GLY A 213 21.88 3.99 -1.72
CA GLY A 213 21.28 5.31 -2.01
C GLY A 213 20.71 5.42 -3.43
N MET A 214 21.36 4.81 -4.43
CA MET A 214 20.82 4.76 -5.80
C MET A 214 19.54 3.92 -5.88
N ARG A 215 19.50 2.77 -5.21
CA ARG A 215 18.28 1.93 -5.15
C ARG A 215 17.11 2.69 -4.52
N GLN A 216 17.37 3.43 -3.46
CA GLN A 216 16.34 4.28 -2.83
C GLN A 216 15.83 5.35 -3.79
N ARG A 217 16.69 6.03 -4.54
CA ARG A 217 16.31 7.00 -5.56
C ARG A 217 15.50 6.38 -6.68
N VAL A 218 15.90 5.19 -7.16
CA VAL A 218 15.12 4.44 -8.17
C VAL A 218 13.72 4.10 -7.66
N MET A 219 13.58 3.66 -6.41
CA MET A 219 12.27 3.38 -5.80
C MET A 219 11.40 4.66 -5.73
N ILE A 220 12.02 5.81 -5.39
CA ILE A 220 11.33 7.10 -5.42
C ILE A 220 10.89 7.44 -6.85
N ALA A 221 11.76 7.25 -7.86
CA ALA A 221 11.43 7.46 -9.26
C ALA A 221 10.22 6.61 -9.70
N MET A 222 10.19 5.33 -9.32
CA MET A 222 9.05 4.44 -9.58
C MET A 222 7.75 4.95 -8.94
N ALA A 223 7.82 5.42 -7.69
CA ALA A 223 6.65 5.93 -6.99
C ALA A 223 6.10 7.23 -7.62
N LEU A 224 6.98 8.05 -8.20
CA LEU A 224 6.62 9.32 -8.84
C LEU A 224 6.32 9.20 -10.34
N ALA A 225 6.62 8.07 -10.96
CA ALA A 225 6.57 7.89 -12.42
C ALA A 225 5.22 8.26 -13.06
N CYS A 226 4.11 8.03 -12.34
CA CYS A 226 2.75 8.32 -12.79
C CYS A 226 2.17 9.62 -12.20
N ASN A 227 2.99 10.50 -11.61
CA ASN A 227 2.57 11.77 -11.01
C ASN A 227 1.37 11.61 -10.08
N PRO A 228 1.46 10.83 -8.98
CA PRO A 228 0.34 10.65 -8.05
C PRO A 228 -0.14 11.99 -7.53
N LYS A 229 -1.47 12.13 -7.38
CA LYS A 229 -2.13 13.40 -7.04
C LYS A 229 -2.02 13.76 -5.56
#